data_c5dd0080c1e0ed8adad0ca2a3384edba
#
_entry.id   c5dd0080c1e0ed8adad0ca2a3384edba
#
_cell.length_a   1.000
_cell.length_b   1.000
_cell.length_c   1.000
_cell.angle_alpha   90.00
_cell.angle_beta   90.00
_cell.angle_gamma   90.00
#
_symmetry.space_group_name_H-M   'P 1'
#
loop_
_entity.id
_entity.type
_entity.pdbx_description
1 polymer ?
#
loop_
_entity_poly.entity_id
_entity_poly.type
_entity_poly.pdbx_seq_one_letter_code
_entity_poly.pdbx_strand_id
1 'polypeptide(L)'
;LGNAMRRVLLTSIPGAAITHVKIEGVDHEFSSIKGVKDDVADIIMNLKKVRFKLMDNNPDKVNLSLKGKRIITAQDIQSASDQFDILNPDQYITEVNTSGKIEMEIRIGIGKGYVPSEENELPNLTVGTLSIDSIFNPVTKVSYSVKPVPGAKEPIEILSVEVQTDG
;
A
#
# COMPACT_ATOMS: atom_id res chain seq x y z
N LEU A 1 14.56 -3.37 25.82
CA LEU A 1 13.31 -2.62 25.68
C LEU A 1 13.23 -1.90 24.33
N GLY A 2 14.26 -1.18 23.92
CA GLY A 2 14.27 -0.46 22.63
C GLY A 2 14.05 -1.37 21.43
N ASN A 3 14.71 -2.52 21.36
CA ASN A 3 14.52 -3.48 20.27
C ASN A 3 13.12 -4.11 20.29
N ALA A 4 12.57 -4.39 21.47
CA ALA A 4 11.21 -4.90 21.61
C ALA A 4 10.17 -3.88 21.13
N MET A 5 10.31 -2.61 21.48
CA MET A 5 9.47 -1.52 21.00
C MET A 5 9.58 -1.36 19.47
N ARG A 6 10.79 -1.43 18.94
CA ARG A 6 11.01 -1.35 17.49
C ARG A 6 10.25 -2.44 16.75
N ARG A 7 10.33 -3.68 17.20
CA ARG A 7 9.63 -4.83 16.59
C ARG A 7 8.12 -4.67 16.65
N VAL A 8 7.58 -4.26 17.79
CA VAL A 8 6.13 -4.03 17.96
C VAL A 8 5.64 -2.91 17.04
N LEU A 9 6.34 -1.79 16.97
CA LEU A 9 5.98 -0.66 16.11
C LEU A 9 6.02 -1.01 14.63
N LEU A 10 6.95 -1.87 14.21
CA LEU A 10 7.07 -2.27 12.81
C LEU A 10 6.06 -3.35 12.38
N THR A 11 5.43 -4.05 13.30
CA THR A 11 4.60 -5.22 12.97
C THR A 11 3.18 -5.20 13.51
N SER A 12 2.87 -4.34 14.47
CA SER A 12 1.62 -4.43 15.24
C SER A 12 0.65 -3.27 15.04
N ILE A 13 1.06 -2.23 14.32
CA ILE A 13 0.19 -1.08 14.06
C ILE A 13 -0.63 -1.34 12.79
N PRO A 14 -1.97 -1.24 12.87
CA PRO A 14 -2.81 -1.46 11.70
C PRO A 14 -2.66 -0.34 10.66
N GLY A 15 -2.84 -0.70 9.41
CA GLY A 15 -2.84 0.23 8.29
C GLY A 15 -3.73 -0.27 7.17
N ALA A 16 -3.90 0.53 6.15
CA ALA A 16 -4.66 0.18 4.95
C ALA A 16 -3.74 0.06 3.74
N ALA A 17 -4.02 -0.91 2.87
CA ALA A 17 -3.27 -1.14 1.65
C ALA A 17 -4.14 -1.85 0.62
N ILE A 18 -3.70 -1.80 -0.65
CA ILE A 18 -4.33 -2.57 -1.72
C ILE A 18 -4.03 -4.05 -1.51
N THR A 19 -5.07 -4.88 -1.51
CA THR A 19 -4.96 -6.33 -1.33
C THR A 19 -5.20 -7.11 -2.61
N HIS A 20 -6.08 -6.62 -3.46
CA HIS A 20 -6.49 -7.26 -4.70
C HIS A 20 -6.65 -6.23 -5.82
N VAL A 21 -6.36 -6.66 -7.04
CA VAL A 21 -6.62 -5.89 -8.23
C VAL A 21 -7.17 -6.79 -9.32
N LYS A 22 -8.21 -6.32 -10.01
CA LYS A 22 -8.74 -6.96 -11.21
C LYS A 22 -8.65 -5.97 -12.36
N ILE A 23 -7.95 -6.34 -13.41
CA ILE A 23 -7.81 -5.52 -14.63
C ILE A 23 -8.52 -6.25 -15.75
N GLU A 24 -9.40 -5.55 -16.45
CA GLU A 24 -10.12 -6.14 -17.57
C GLU A 24 -9.17 -6.61 -18.67
N GLY A 25 -9.36 -7.84 -19.13
CA GLY A 25 -8.52 -8.48 -20.15
C GLY A 25 -7.21 -9.09 -19.62
N VAL A 26 -7.02 -9.12 -18.30
CA VAL A 26 -5.82 -9.66 -17.64
C VAL A 26 -6.20 -10.87 -16.79
N ASP A 27 -5.54 -11.99 -17.03
CA ASP A 27 -5.75 -13.23 -16.28
C ASP A 27 -4.62 -13.52 -15.28
N HIS A 28 -3.43 -12.97 -15.49
CA HIS A 28 -2.29 -13.18 -14.62
C HIS A 28 -1.32 -11.97 -14.62
N GLU A 29 -0.44 -11.92 -13.65
CA GLU A 29 0.46 -10.78 -13.39
C GLU A 29 1.53 -10.55 -14.47
N PHE A 30 1.80 -11.53 -15.31
CA PHE A 30 2.78 -11.43 -16.40
C PHE A 30 2.18 -10.97 -17.73
N SER A 31 0.91 -10.61 -17.74
CA SER A 31 0.25 -10.10 -18.93
C SER A 31 0.66 -8.67 -19.27
N SER A 32 0.47 -8.30 -20.51
CA SER A 32 0.54 -6.90 -20.95
C SER A 32 -0.85 -6.43 -21.41
N ILE A 33 -1.07 -5.11 -21.37
CA ILE A 33 -2.32 -4.50 -21.76
C ILE A 33 -2.09 -3.65 -23.01
N LYS A 34 -2.89 -3.89 -24.05
CA LYS A 34 -2.78 -3.11 -25.28
C LYS A 34 -3.06 -1.62 -25.01
N GLY A 35 -2.14 -0.78 -25.44
CA GLY A 35 -2.25 0.66 -25.27
C GLY A 35 -1.81 1.19 -23.90
N VAL A 36 -1.26 0.34 -23.07
CA VAL A 36 -0.69 0.68 -21.76
C VAL A 36 0.83 0.46 -21.80
N LYS A 37 1.59 1.42 -21.30
CA LYS A 37 3.06 1.42 -21.39
C LYS A 37 3.70 0.31 -20.58
N ASP A 38 3.24 0.11 -19.35
CA ASP A 38 3.83 -0.82 -18.39
C ASP A 38 3.14 -2.18 -18.42
N ASP A 39 3.89 -3.24 -18.13
CA ASP A 39 3.34 -4.58 -17.92
C ASP A 39 2.54 -4.63 -16.61
N VAL A 40 1.65 -5.61 -16.49
CA VAL A 40 0.82 -5.79 -15.29
C VAL A 40 1.66 -5.93 -14.04
N ALA A 41 2.78 -6.64 -14.10
CA ALA A 41 3.70 -6.78 -12.96
C ALA A 41 4.21 -5.42 -12.46
N ASP A 42 4.57 -4.52 -13.36
CA ASP A 42 5.02 -3.17 -13.02
C ASP A 42 3.89 -2.32 -12.44
N ILE A 43 2.69 -2.43 -12.99
CA ILE A 43 1.49 -1.75 -12.46
C ILE A 43 1.22 -2.21 -11.03
N ILE A 44 1.28 -3.50 -10.76
CA ILE A 44 1.11 -4.07 -9.42
C ILE A 44 2.17 -3.53 -8.46
N MET A 45 3.44 -3.50 -8.88
CA MET A 45 4.51 -2.94 -8.06
C MET A 45 4.27 -1.47 -7.71
N ASN A 46 3.75 -0.68 -8.64
CA ASN A 46 3.41 0.71 -8.40
C ASN A 46 2.20 0.86 -7.48
N LEU A 47 1.19 0.01 -7.63
CA LEU A 47 0.02 -0.01 -6.74
C LEU A 47 0.40 -0.33 -5.29
N LYS A 48 1.37 -1.21 -5.06
CA LYS A 48 1.88 -1.51 -3.72
C LYS A 48 2.47 -0.30 -3.01
N LYS A 49 2.95 0.68 -3.75
CA LYS A 49 3.56 1.92 -3.20
C LYS A 49 2.54 2.97 -2.80
N VAL A 50 1.27 2.81 -3.17
CA VAL A 50 0.20 3.73 -2.78
C VAL A 50 -0.08 3.56 -1.29
N ARG A 51 -0.02 4.68 -0.54
CA ARG A 51 -0.24 4.69 0.90
C ARG A 51 -1.57 5.32 1.22
N PHE A 52 -2.37 4.62 2.03
CA PHE A 52 -3.69 5.05 2.46
C PHE A 52 -3.66 5.46 3.91
N LYS A 53 -4.36 6.54 4.24
CA LYS A 53 -4.66 6.86 5.62
C LYS A 53 -5.68 5.86 6.15
N LEU A 54 -5.40 5.30 7.33
CA LEU A 54 -6.35 4.40 7.99
C LEU A 54 -7.62 5.18 8.37
N MET A 55 -8.74 4.74 7.84
CA MET A 55 -10.07 5.26 8.15
C MET A 55 -10.81 4.24 9.02
N ASP A 56 -11.84 4.69 9.73
CA ASP A 56 -12.67 3.81 10.59
C ASP A 56 -13.56 2.85 9.80
N ASN A 57 -13.40 2.81 8.49
CA ASN A 57 -14.27 2.10 7.57
C ASN A 57 -13.76 0.71 7.20
N ASN A 58 -14.69 -0.11 6.79
CA ASN A 58 -14.43 -1.44 6.24
C ASN A 58 -13.65 -1.36 4.92
N PRO A 59 -13.03 -2.48 4.50
CA PRO A 59 -12.39 -2.59 3.19
C PRO A 59 -13.30 -2.10 2.09
N ASP A 60 -12.74 -1.31 1.18
CA ASP A 60 -13.47 -0.68 0.09
C ASP A 60 -13.03 -1.21 -1.27
N LYS A 61 -13.93 -1.14 -2.23
CA LYS A 61 -13.70 -1.40 -3.63
C LYS A 61 -13.73 -0.10 -4.41
N VAL A 62 -12.75 0.08 -5.28
CA VAL A 62 -12.68 1.22 -6.18
C VAL A 62 -12.66 0.74 -7.62
N ASN A 63 -13.54 1.27 -8.44
CA ASN A 63 -13.58 1.00 -9.86
C ASN A 63 -13.01 2.18 -10.63
N LEU A 64 -12.02 1.92 -11.49
CA LEU A 64 -11.40 2.89 -12.37
C LEU A 64 -11.66 2.53 -13.81
N SER A 65 -12.09 3.50 -14.60
CA SER A 65 -12.20 3.38 -16.06
C SER A 65 -11.56 4.61 -16.69
N LEU A 66 -10.37 4.43 -17.23
CA LEU A 66 -9.55 5.50 -17.77
C LEU A 66 -9.19 5.21 -19.23
N LYS A 67 -9.33 6.19 -20.09
CA LYS A 67 -9.07 6.07 -21.53
C LYS A 67 -8.40 7.32 -22.08
N GLY A 68 -7.75 7.15 -23.22
CA GLY A 68 -7.03 8.22 -23.90
C GLY A 68 -5.64 8.44 -23.30
N LYS A 69 -4.84 9.26 -23.96
CA LYS A 69 -3.46 9.53 -23.55
C LYS A 69 -3.40 10.25 -22.22
N ARG A 70 -2.91 9.57 -21.20
CA ARG A 70 -2.73 10.14 -19.86
C ARG A 70 -1.76 9.33 -19.00
N ILE A 71 -1.17 10.01 -18.05
CA ILE A 71 -0.43 9.39 -16.95
C ILE A 71 -1.41 9.14 -15.82
N ILE A 72 -1.46 7.90 -15.33
CA ILE A 72 -2.29 7.49 -14.21
C ILE A 72 -1.45 7.51 -12.95
N THR A 73 -1.94 8.22 -11.95
CA THR A 73 -1.32 8.33 -10.62
C THR A 73 -2.29 7.89 -9.54
N ALA A 74 -1.81 7.83 -8.30
CA ALA A 74 -2.67 7.54 -7.16
C ALA A 74 -3.80 8.56 -6.97
N GLN A 75 -3.66 9.78 -7.50
CA GLN A 75 -4.72 10.79 -7.50
C GLN A 75 -5.96 10.32 -8.27
N ASP A 76 -5.81 9.54 -9.32
CA ASP A 76 -6.94 8.96 -10.06
C ASP A 76 -7.73 7.97 -9.19
N ILE A 77 -7.05 7.23 -8.32
CA ILE A 77 -7.69 6.35 -7.34
C ILE A 77 -8.43 7.18 -6.29
N GLN A 78 -7.80 8.25 -5.78
CA GLN A 78 -8.41 9.17 -4.82
C GLN A 78 -9.69 9.81 -5.38
N SER A 79 -9.67 10.18 -6.65
CA SER A 79 -10.82 10.82 -7.32
C SER A 79 -11.99 9.86 -7.56
N ALA A 80 -11.76 8.56 -7.51
CA ALA A 80 -12.78 7.54 -7.73
C ALA A 80 -13.62 7.23 -6.48
N SER A 81 -13.17 7.65 -5.30
CA SER A 81 -13.90 7.43 -4.05
C SER A 81 -13.53 8.51 -3.02
N ASP A 82 -14.50 8.88 -2.20
CA ASP A 82 -14.32 9.80 -1.06
C ASP A 82 -14.21 9.08 0.28
N GLN A 83 -14.19 7.74 0.28
CA GLN A 83 -14.19 6.93 1.50
C GLN A 83 -12.81 6.75 2.13
N PHE A 84 -11.75 7.18 1.45
CA PHE A 84 -10.38 7.09 1.95
C PHE A 84 -9.54 8.27 1.47
N ASP A 85 -8.42 8.50 2.14
CA ASP A 85 -7.42 9.48 1.76
C ASP A 85 -6.12 8.77 1.35
N ILE A 86 -5.53 9.21 0.24
CA ILE A 86 -4.22 8.74 -0.21
C ILE A 86 -3.16 9.75 0.24
N LEU A 87 -2.11 9.25 0.87
CA LEU A 87 -1.03 10.05 1.44
C LEU A 87 0.00 10.48 0.39
N ASN A 88 0.13 9.73 -0.70
CA ASN A 88 1.06 10.00 -1.81
C ASN A 88 0.32 10.04 -3.17
N PRO A 89 -0.52 11.05 -3.41
CA PRO A 89 -1.37 11.11 -4.62
C PRO A 89 -0.58 11.24 -5.93
N ASP A 90 0.65 11.65 -5.89
CA ASP A 90 1.56 11.79 -7.03
C ASP A 90 2.29 10.49 -7.40
N GLN A 91 2.05 9.39 -6.68
CA GLN A 91 2.65 8.10 -6.99
C GLN A 91 2.24 7.64 -8.41
N TYR A 92 3.23 7.44 -9.27
CA TYR A 92 3.02 6.94 -10.63
C TYR A 92 2.50 5.50 -10.62
N ILE A 93 1.48 5.22 -11.40
CA ILE A 93 0.91 3.88 -11.59
C ILE A 93 1.28 3.35 -12.97
N THR A 94 0.82 3.99 -14.02
CA THR A 94 1.13 3.64 -15.41
C THR A 94 0.80 4.80 -16.36
N GLU A 95 1.05 4.60 -17.64
CA GLU A 95 0.72 5.55 -18.70
C GLU A 95 -0.11 4.85 -19.79
N VAL A 96 -1.19 5.47 -20.19
CA VAL A 96 -2.08 5.01 -21.25
C VAL A 96 -1.84 5.87 -22.49
N ASN A 97 -1.71 5.22 -23.66
CA ASN A 97 -1.53 5.92 -24.93
C ASN A 97 -2.87 6.41 -25.51
N THR A 98 -2.83 7.12 -26.66
CA THR A 98 -3.99 7.77 -27.27
C THR A 98 -5.16 6.81 -27.56
N SER A 99 -4.87 5.55 -27.92
CA SER A 99 -5.88 4.53 -28.24
C SER A 99 -6.12 3.55 -27.10
N GLY A 100 -5.40 3.73 -25.99
CA GLY A 100 -5.45 2.82 -24.85
C GLY A 100 -6.63 3.08 -23.93
N LYS A 101 -7.03 2.03 -23.23
CA LYS A 101 -8.03 2.05 -22.18
C LYS A 101 -7.60 1.08 -21.09
N ILE A 102 -7.82 1.46 -19.85
CA ILE A 102 -7.62 0.57 -18.70
C ILE A 102 -8.85 0.62 -17.81
N GLU A 103 -9.37 -0.56 -17.47
CA GLU A 103 -10.44 -0.72 -16.50
C GLU A 103 -9.94 -1.65 -15.41
N MET A 104 -9.99 -1.19 -14.16
CA MET A 104 -9.56 -1.97 -13.02
C MET A 104 -10.48 -1.79 -11.82
N GLU A 105 -10.60 -2.87 -11.06
CA GLU A 105 -11.22 -2.88 -9.74
C GLU A 105 -10.12 -3.10 -8.71
N ILE A 106 -10.03 -2.20 -7.75
CA ILE A 106 -9.02 -2.24 -6.69
C ILE A 106 -9.74 -2.48 -5.37
N ARG A 107 -9.26 -3.46 -4.60
CA ARG A 107 -9.74 -3.71 -3.25
C ARG A 107 -8.71 -3.24 -2.24
N ILE A 108 -9.19 -2.50 -1.24
CA ILE A 108 -8.37 -1.97 -0.16
C ILE A 108 -8.78 -2.71 1.12
N GLY A 109 -7.79 -3.24 1.83
CA GLY A 109 -8.01 -3.93 3.09
C GLY A 109 -7.28 -3.26 4.24
N ILE A 110 -7.62 -3.69 5.44
CA ILE A 110 -6.98 -3.26 6.70
C ILE A 110 -6.27 -4.48 7.28
N GLY A 111 -5.04 -4.30 7.70
CA GLY A 111 -4.23 -5.36 8.29
C GLY A 111 -3.04 -4.81 9.04
N LYS A 112 -2.12 -5.69 9.39
CA LYS A 112 -0.89 -5.35 10.13
C LYS A 112 0.33 -5.97 9.45
N GLY A 113 1.45 -5.26 9.50
CA GLY A 113 2.71 -5.73 8.97
C GLY A 113 2.69 -5.94 7.47
N TYR A 114 3.30 -7.01 7.03
CA TYR A 114 3.37 -7.44 5.64
C TYR A 114 2.61 -8.74 5.45
N VAL A 115 1.73 -8.77 4.46
CA VAL A 115 0.93 -9.96 4.10
C VAL A 115 1.25 -10.33 2.66
N PRO A 116 1.85 -11.52 2.42
CA PRO A 116 2.13 -11.99 1.07
C PRO A 116 0.85 -12.24 0.27
N SER A 117 0.97 -12.20 -1.04
CA SER A 117 -0.16 -12.41 -1.96
C SER A 117 -0.90 -13.73 -1.72
N GLU A 118 -0.16 -14.78 -1.39
CA GLU A 118 -0.74 -16.11 -1.12
C GLU A 118 -1.67 -16.11 0.11
N GLU A 119 -1.38 -15.28 1.10
CA GLU A 119 -2.23 -15.13 2.29
C GLU A 119 -3.44 -14.23 2.02
N ASN A 120 -3.41 -13.43 0.97
CA ASN A 120 -4.53 -12.61 0.52
C ASN A 120 -5.50 -13.37 -0.40
N GLU A 121 -5.19 -14.59 -0.78
CA GLU A 121 -6.09 -15.40 -1.59
C GLU A 121 -7.38 -15.73 -0.81
N LEU A 122 -8.51 -15.48 -1.45
CA LEU A 122 -9.83 -15.76 -0.90
C LEU A 122 -10.55 -16.78 -1.78
N PRO A 123 -11.32 -17.71 -1.18
CA PRO A 123 -11.95 -18.79 -1.93
C PRO A 123 -13.03 -18.33 -2.93
N ASN A 124 -13.54 -17.11 -2.77
CA ASN A 124 -14.65 -16.58 -3.57
C ASN A 124 -14.23 -15.41 -4.48
N LEU A 125 -12.95 -15.30 -4.83
CA LEU A 125 -12.50 -14.26 -5.76
C LEU A 125 -13.03 -14.50 -7.17
N THR A 126 -13.47 -13.45 -7.82
CA THR A 126 -13.84 -13.48 -9.22
C THR A 126 -12.63 -13.88 -10.07
N VAL A 127 -12.84 -14.69 -11.10
CA VAL A 127 -11.80 -15.09 -12.05
C VAL A 127 -11.10 -13.84 -12.62
N GLY A 128 -9.77 -13.85 -12.64
CA GLY A 128 -8.95 -12.73 -13.09
C GLY A 128 -8.61 -11.73 -11.99
N THR A 129 -9.12 -11.89 -10.78
CA THR A 129 -8.69 -11.08 -9.63
C THR A 129 -7.32 -11.55 -9.16
N LEU A 130 -6.38 -10.61 -9.08
CA LEU A 130 -5.02 -10.89 -8.62
C LEU A 130 -4.88 -10.48 -7.17
N SER A 131 -4.42 -11.40 -6.33
CA SER A 131 -4.00 -11.11 -4.97
C SER A 131 -2.60 -10.52 -5.01
N ILE A 132 -2.35 -9.44 -4.28
CA ILE A 132 -1.05 -8.80 -4.23
C ILE A 132 -0.49 -8.78 -2.83
N ASP A 133 0.83 -8.68 -2.72
CA ASP A 133 1.48 -8.48 -1.43
C ASP A 133 1.04 -7.13 -0.85
N SER A 134 0.67 -7.11 0.41
CA SER A 134 0.15 -5.92 1.06
C SER A 134 1.07 -5.48 2.20
N ILE A 135 1.54 -4.24 2.12
CA ILE A 135 2.33 -3.60 3.16
C ILE A 135 1.38 -2.71 3.95
N PHE A 136 0.83 -3.25 5.03
CA PHE A 136 -0.13 -2.53 5.87
C PHE A 136 0.53 -1.56 6.84
N ASN A 137 1.77 -1.82 7.21
CA ASN A 137 2.45 -1.10 8.28
C ASN A 137 2.63 0.39 7.93
N PRO A 138 2.05 1.32 8.72
CA PRO A 138 2.23 2.76 8.51
C PRO A 138 3.60 3.25 9.00
N VAL A 139 4.28 2.51 9.86
CA VAL A 139 5.58 2.85 10.37
C VAL A 139 6.66 2.43 9.37
N THR A 140 7.40 3.39 8.84
CA THR A 140 8.42 3.16 7.82
C THR A 140 9.81 2.94 8.41
N LYS A 141 10.09 3.56 9.54
CA LYS A 141 11.39 3.45 10.21
C LYS A 141 11.26 3.65 11.71
N VAL A 142 11.96 2.82 12.47
CA VAL A 142 12.12 2.98 13.92
C VAL A 142 13.61 2.88 14.25
N SER A 143 14.11 3.87 14.93
CA SER A 143 15.46 3.86 15.51
C SER A 143 15.39 4.14 17.00
N TYR A 144 16.35 3.61 17.77
CA TYR A 144 16.43 3.87 19.20
C TYR A 144 17.88 4.05 19.64
N SER A 145 18.05 4.81 20.70
CA SER A 145 19.34 4.97 21.38
C SER A 145 19.15 4.95 22.89
N VAL A 146 20.15 4.43 23.60
CA VAL A 146 20.18 4.38 25.06
C VAL A 146 21.38 5.19 25.51
N LYS A 147 21.15 6.15 26.42
CA LYS A 147 22.21 6.97 26.99
C LYS A 147 22.10 6.98 28.50
N PRO A 148 23.24 6.91 29.23
CA PRO A 148 23.24 7.04 30.69
C PRO A 148 22.87 8.47 31.10
N VAL A 149 22.21 8.62 32.25
CA VAL A 149 21.91 9.92 32.85
C VAL A 149 23.11 10.38 33.65
N PRO A 150 23.81 11.47 33.31
CA PRO A 150 24.95 11.98 34.06
C PRO A 150 24.53 12.46 35.45
N GLY A 151 25.29 12.09 36.47
CA GLY A 151 25.08 12.54 37.86
C GLY A 151 23.93 11.88 38.62
N ALA A 152 23.31 10.86 38.07
CA ALA A 152 22.29 10.09 38.78
C ALA A 152 22.95 9.26 39.92
N LYS A 153 22.28 9.21 41.05
CA LYS A 153 22.75 8.41 42.20
C LYS A 153 22.67 6.90 41.96
N GLU A 154 21.76 6.48 41.10
CA GLU A 154 21.57 5.12 40.64
C GLU A 154 21.82 5.03 39.13
N PRO A 155 22.19 3.84 38.58
CA PRO A 155 22.40 3.68 37.16
C PRO A 155 21.07 3.78 36.42
N ILE A 156 20.73 4.98 35.94
CA ILE A 156 19.53 5.30 35.15
C ILE A 156 19.97 5.58 33.72
N GLU A 157 19.22 5.04 32.76
CA GLU A 157 19.43 5.25 31.33
C GLU A 157 18.21 5.93 30.69
N ILE A 158 18.46 6.74 29.69
CA ILE A 158 17.41 7.35 28.85
C ILE A 158 17.30 6.55 27.56
N LEU A 159 16.12 6.02 27.30
CA LEU A 159 15.77 5.42 26.02
C LEU A 159 15.12 6.49 25.13
N SER A 160 15.74 6.77 23.98
CA SER A 160 15.20 7.65 22.96
C SER A 160 14.75 6.80 21.76
N VAL A 161 13.50 6.99 21.33
CA VAL A 161 12.93 6.26 20.20
C VAL A 161 12.47 7.27 19.15
N GLU A 162 12.92 7.09 17.93
CA GLU A 162 12.48 7.87 16.78
C GLU A 162 11.65 6.98 15.87
N VAL A 163 10.45 7.43 15.55
CA VAL A 163 9.49 6.71 14.68
C VAL A 163 9.13 7.58 13.50
N GLN A 164 9.30 7.03 12.30
CA GLN A 164 8.84 7.67 11.06
C GLN A 164 7.65 6.91 10.53
N THR A 165 6.65 7.63 10.09
CA THR A 165 5.42 7.08 9.51
C THR A 165 5.20 7.66 8.12
N ASP A 166 4.27 7.08 7.39
CA ASP A 166 3.86 7.55 6.06
C ASP A 166 2.73 8.59 6.10
N GLY A 167 2.28 8.97 7.30
CA GLY A 167 1.29 10.04 7.47
C GLY A 167 0.33 9.90 8.63
#